data_fb0ec0aaf50ff4414f7fe020a66bb506
#
_entry.id   fb0ec0aaf50ff4414f7fe020a66bb506
#
_cell.length_a   1.000
_cell.length_b   1.000
_cell.length_c   1.000
_cell.angle_alpha   90.00
_cell.angle_beta   90.00
_cell.angle_gamma   90.00
#
_symmetry.space_group_name_H-M   'P 1'
#
loop_
_entity.id
_entity.type
_entity.pdbx_description
1 polymer ?
#
loop_
_entity_poly.entity_id
_entity_poly.type
_entity_poly.pdbx_seq_one_letter_code
_entity_poly.pdbx_strand_id
1 'polypeptide(L)'
;SISDDDVQVMNEDGTPKTRTGDDGTVYYYRNVRTQAAMVTLDYDGNVLAMVGGLGKKTKSLSLNRAYSVTRQTGSTIKPIGAYALGVEYGLVNWSTMLNNSPLYLKQDMVIRDEDYCRKNGLMGLSDTQLKAYPNAWRSWPRNYGGNYGDNTDLPLWNGLARSLNTIAIRVGDLVGASN
;
A
#
# COMPACT_ATOMS: atom_id res chain seq x y z
N SER A 1 17.73 9.73 -6.01
CA SER A 1 19.20 9.63 -5.88
C SER A 1 19.67 8.38 -6.60
N ILE A 2 20.68 8.55 -7.43
CA ILE A 2 21.28 7.47 -8.21
C ILE A 2 22.18 6.69 -7.27
N SER A 3 21.99 5.36 -7.21
CA SER A 3 22.88 4.49 -6.46
C SER A 3 24.16 4.26 -7.29
N ASP A 4 25.29 4.17 -6.60
CA ASP A 4 26.60 3.87 -7.24
C ASP A 4 26.64 2.48 -7.92
N ASP A 5 25.63 1.64 -7.67
CA ASP A 5 25.47 0.30 -8.25
C ASP A 5 24.66 0.30 -9.57
N ASP A 6 24.13 1.46 -9.99
CA ASP A 6 23.35 1.58 -11.20
C ASP A 6 24.28 1.65 -12.42
N VAL A 7 24.19 0.67 -13.28
CA VAL A 7 24.95 0.62 -14.53
C VAL A 7 24.13 1.27 -15.63
N GLN A 8 24.71 2.26 -16.30
CA GLN A 8 24.09 2.90 -17.46
C GLN A 8 23.95 1.89 -18.60
N VAL A 9 22.76 1.82 -19.20
CA VAL A 9 22.52 0.99 -20.37
C VAL A 9 23.07 1.70 -21.61
N MET A 10 23.90 1.00 -22.36
CA MET A 10 24.52 1.50 -23.59
C MET A 10 23.81 0.89 -24.82
N ASN A 11 23.78 1.62 -25.90
CA ASN A 11 23.44 1.10 -27.23
C ASN A 11 24.61 0.27 -27.78
N GLU A 12 24.38 -0.41 -28.90
CA GLU A 12 25.43 -1.22 -29.57
C GLU A 12 26.61 -0.40 -30.06
N ASP A 13 26.40 0.88 -30.34
CA ASP A 13 27.43 1.83 -30.76
C ASP A 13 28.22 2.46 -29.59
N GLY A 14 27.97 2.04 -28.37
CA GLY A 14 28.62 2.54 -27.17
C GLY A 14 28.08 3.88 -26.65
N THR A 15 26.99 4.41 -27.22
CA THR A 15 26.34 5.61 -26.70
C THR A 15 25.34 5.28 -25.60
N PRO A 16 25.08 6.19 -24.64
CA PRO A 16 24.07 5.97 -23.62
C PRO A 16 22.67 5.80 -24.20
N LYS A 17 21.96 4.77 -23.77
CA LYS A 17 20.56 4.59 -24.15
C LYS A 17 19.71 5.65 -23.45
N THR A 18 18.98 6.46 -24.23
CA THR A 18 18.17 7.55 -23.72
C THR A 18 16.73 7.49 -24.25
N ARG A 19 15.83 8.19 -23.58
CA ARG A 19 14.48 8.50 -24.04
C ARG A 19 14.21 9.97 -23.78
N THR A 20 13.68 10.69 -24.75
CA THR A 20 13.20 12.06 -24.57
C THR A 20 11.73 12.02 -24.16
N GLY A 21 11.38 12.71 -23.09
CA GLY A 21 9.99 12.93 -22.68
C GLY A 21 9.29 13.98 -23.53
N ASP A 22 7.98 14.09 -23.38
CA ASP A 22 7.15 15.06 -24.13
C ASP A 22 7.47 16.51 -23.77
N ASP A 23 8.11 16.73 -22.63
CA ASP A 23 8.62 18.03 -22.13
C ASP A 23 10.03 18.36 -22.63
N GLY A 24 10.61 17.54 -23.49
CA GLY A 24 11.99 17.69 -24.01
C GLY A 24 13.07 17.18 -23.05
N THR A 25 12.71 16.66 -21.85
CA THR A 25 13.68 16.14 -20.88
C THR A 25 14.29 14.84 -21.37
N VAL A 26 15.62 14.71 -21.31
CA VAL A 26 16.35 13.48 -21.69
C VAL A 26 16.50 12.58 -20.48
N TYR A 27 15.94 11.38 -20.56
CA TYR A 27 16.04 10.32 -19.56
C TYR A 27 17.05 9.26 -19.99
N TYR A 28 17.92 8.85 -19.09
CA TYR A 28 18.91 7.78 -19.32
C TYR A 28 18.41 6.46 -18.76
N TYR A 29 18.49 5.39 -19.56
CA TYR A 29 18.21 4.06 -19.07
C TYR A 29 19.34 3.54 -18.20
N ARG A 30 18.99 2.89 -17.10
CA ARG A 30 19.94 2.27 -16.18
C ARG A 30 19.46 0.91 -15.75
N ASN A 31 20.38 -0.04 -15.65
CA ASN A 31 20.13 -1.31 -14.98
C ASN A 31 20.22 -1.07 -13.47
N VAL A 32 19.09 -1.09 -12.80
CA VAL A 32 19.01 -0.97 -11.35
C VAL A 32 19.16 -2.35 -10.74
N ARG A 33 20.19 -2.58 -9.95
CA ARG A 33 20.30 -3.82 -9.17
C ARG A 33 19.24 -3.82 -8.08
N THR A 34 18.56 -4.95 -7.92
CA THR A 34 17.67 -5.16 -6.78
C THR A 34 18.44 -4.94 -5.49
N GLN A 35 17.90 -4.10 -4.62
CA GLN A 35 18.48 -3.76 -3.34
C GLN A 35 17.55 -4.20 -2.22
N ALA A 36 18.12 -4.55 -1.07
CA ALA A 36 17.39 -4.81 0.16
C ALA A 36 18.09 -4.11 1.33
N ALA A 37 17.30 -3.75 2.31
CA ALA A 37 17.79 -3.20 3.57
C ALA A 37 17.02 -3.85 4.72
N MET A 38 17.65 -3.95 5.88
CA MET A 38 17.07 -4.56 7.06
C MET A 38 17.48 -3.80 8.32
N VAL A 39 16.56 -3.71 9.25
CA VAL A 39 16.82 -3.25 10.62
C VAL A 39 16.30 -4.34 11.56
N THR A 40 17.11 -4.70 12.54
CA THR A 40 16.73 -5.61 13.63
C THR A 40 16.63 -4.80 14.91
N LEU A 41 15.50 -4.91 15.58
CA LEU A 41 15.22 -4.25 16.85
C LEU A 41 15.03 -5.31 17.94
N ASP A 42 15.36 -4.96 19.19
CA ASP A 42 14.86 -5.70 20.35
C ASP A 42 13.44 -5.24 20.73
N TYR A 43 12.88 -5.85 21.78
CA TYR A 43 11.55 -5.50 22.27
C TYR A 43 11.47 -4.14 22.97
N ASP A 44 12.60 -3.56 23.32
CA ASP A 44 12.72 -2.21 23.92
C ASP A 44 12.90 -1.12 22.84
N GLY A 45 12.99 -1.53 21.56
CA GLY A 45 13.16 -0.64 20.42
C GLY A 45 14.60 -0.27 20.10
N ASN A 46 15.59 -0.90 20.75
CA ASN A 46 17.01 -0.67 20.44
C ASN A 46 17.38 -1.34 19.12
N VAL A 47 18.16 -0.66 18.30
CA VAL A 47 18.68 -1.20 17.04
C VAL A 47 19.83 -2.17 17.33
N LEU A 48 19.60 -3.46 17.09
CA LEU A 48 20.62 -4.52 17.26
C LEU A 48 21.49 -4.65 16.02
N ALA A 49 20.92 -4.50 14.84
CA ALA A 49 21.64 -4.57 13.58
C ALA A 49 20.96 -3.74 12.49
N MET A 50 21.76 -3.25 11.55
CA MET A 50 21.26 -2.50 10.39
C MET A 50 22.09 -2.83 9.15
N VAL A 51 21.41 -3.19 8.06
CA VAL A 51 22.02 -3.41 6.74
C VAL A 51 21.35 -2.48 5.74
N GLY A 52 22.10 -1.54 5.19
CA GLY A 52 21.57 -0.48 4.32
C GLY A 52 21.51 -0.80 2.82
N GLY A 53 21.99 -1.97 2.41
CA GLY A 53 21.99 -2.40 0.99
C GLY A 53 22.67 -3.73 0.78
N LEU A 54 22.46 -4.31 -0.40
CA LEU A 54 23.13 -5.54 -0.84
C LEU A 54 24.44 -5.23 -1.56
N GLY A 55 25.37 -6.19 -1.51
CA GLY A 55 26.65 -6.14 -2.19
C GLY A 55 27.79 -5.57 -1.35
N LYS A 56 28.98 -5.52 -1.95
CA LYS A 56 30.18 -5.02 -1.28
C LYS A 56 30.15 -3.49 -1.20
N LYS A 57 30.35 -2.94 -0.02
CA LYS A 57 30.50 -1.50 0.17
C LYS A 57 31.86 -1.05 -0.40
N THR A 58 31.83 -0.21 -1.42
CA THR A 58 33.04 0.27 -2.13
C THR A 58 33.39 1.71 -1.79
N LYS A 59 32.49 2.47 -1.18
CA LYS A 59 32.69 3.88 -0.83
C LYS A 59 32.24 4.16 0.60
N SER A 60 32.86 5.15 1.23
CA SER A 60 32.38 5.74 2.48
C SER A 60 31.11 6.55 2.21
N LEU A 61 30.26 6.72 3.24
CA LEU A 61 29.02 7.52 3.19
C LEU A 61 28.04 7.08 2.06
N SER A 62 28.08 5.79 1.65
CA SER A 62 27.13 5.26 0.70
C SER A 62 25.70 5.27 1.26
N LEU A 63 24.70 5.31 0.37
CA LEU A 63 23.29 5.37 0.75
C LEU A 63 22.90 4.19 1.65
N ASN A 64 22.46 4.51 2.86
CA ASN A 64 21.86 3.54 3.78
C ASN A 64 20.35 3.51 3.61
N ARG A 65 19.84 2.52 2.85
CA ARG A 65 18.41 2.40 2.54
C ARG A 65 17.55 2.03 3.73
N ALA A 66 18.14 1.48 4.78
CA ALA A 66 17.42 1.17 6.01
C ALA A 66 17.01 2.41 6.81
N TYR A 67 17.72 3.53 6.61
CA TYR A 67 17.53 4.76 7.36
C TYR A 67 17.16 5.96 6.47
N SER A 68 17.80 6.10 5.31
CA SER A 68 17.77 7.35 4.54
C SER A 68 16.75 7.33 3.39
N VAL A 69 16.00 6.25 3.20
CA VAL A 69 15.06 6.10 2.07
C VAL A 69 13.64 5.93 2.57
N THR A 70 12.77 6.85 2.16
CA THR A 70 11.32 6.72 2.38
C THR A 70 10.70 5.88 1.27
N ARG A 71 9.91 4.88 1.65
CA ARG A 71 9.16 4.00 0.75
C ARG A 71 7.73 3.86 1.22
N GLN A 72 6.82 3.61 0.28
CA GLN A 72 5.46 3.21 0.61
C GLN A 72 5.50 1.84 1.30
N THR A 73 4.85 1.77 2.45
CA THR A 73 4.75 0.54 3.24
C THR A 73 3.86 -0.51 2.60
N GLY A 74 2.91 -0.07 1.74
CA GLY A 74 1.91 -0.97 1.19
C GLY A 74 1.13 -1.69 2.30
N SER A 75 0.81 -2.96 2.09
CA SER A 75 0.04 -3.76 3.04
C SER A 75 0.76 -4.09 4.35
N THR A 76 2.06 -3.84 4.46
CA THR A 76 2.80 -4.05 5.72
C THR A 76 2.40 -3.08 6.82
N ILE A 77 1.70 -2.00 6.49
CA ILE A 77 1.13 -1.08 7.49
C ILE A 77 -0.11 -1.65 8.20
N LYS A 78 -0.83 -2.59 7.60
CA LYS A 78 -2.11 -3.09 8.12
C LYS A 78 -2.02 -3.64 9.55
N PRO A 79 -1.03 -4.50 9.90
CA PRO A 79 -0.89 -5.00 11.28
C PRO A 79 -0.79 -3.87 12.30
N ILE A 80 -0.03 -2.83 12.00
CA ILE A 80 0.27 -1.72 12.93
C ILE A 80 -0.82 -0.65 12.87
N GLY A 81 -1.20 -0.22 11.66
CA GLY A 81 -2.08 0.94 11.44
C GLY A 81 -3.58 0.65 11.58
N ALA A 82 -3.99 -0.63 11.62
CA ALA A 82 -5.40 -0.98 11.76
C ALA A 82 -5.61 -2.08 12.82
N TYR A 83 -5.03 -3.26 12.61
CA TYR A 83 -5.34 -4.42 13.44
C TYR A 83 -4.87 -4.26 14.89
N ALA A 84 -3.62 -3.81 15.11
CA ALA A 84 -3.10 -3.60 16.46
C ALA A 84 -3.93 -2.59 17.24
N LEU A 85 -4.29 -1.47 16.62
CA LEU A 85 -5.14 -0.45 17.25
C LEU A 85 -6.55 -0.97 17.55
N GLY A 86 -7.15 -1.70 16.61
CA GLY A 86 -8.47 -2.30 16.81
C GLY A 86 -8.49 -3.30 17.96
N VAL A 87 -7.44 -4.07 18.15
CA VAL A 87 -7.31 -5.03 19.27
C VAL A 87 -6.99 -4.28 20.58
N GLU A 88 -6.09 -3.30 20.55
CA GLU A 88 -5.70 -2.50 21.72
C GLU A 88 -6.90 -1.75 22.31
N TYR A 89 -7.75 -1.19 21.47
CA TYR A 89 -8.97 -0.50 21.93
C TYR A 89 -10.14 -1.45 22.23
N GLY A 90 -9.94 -2.77 22.15
CA GLY A 90 -10.97 -3.77 22.42
C GLY A 90 -12.14 -3.77 21.44
N LEU A 91 -11.98 -3.14 20.27
CA LEU A 91 -13.03 -3.03 19.24
C LEU A 91 -13.19 -4.35 18.47
N VAL A 92 -12.10 -5.08 18.32
CA VAL A 92 -12.03 -6.38 17.64
C VAL A 92 -11.08 -7.31 18.37
N ASN A 93 -11.23 -8.62 18.13
CA ASN A 93 -10.28 -9.65 18.50
C ASN A 93 -10.03 -10.57 17.30
N TRP A 94 -9.09 -11.51 17.42
CA TRP A 94 -8.71 -12.36 16.30
C TRP A 94 -9.82 -13.24 15.74
N SER A 95 -10.85 -13.53 16.54
CA SER A 95 -12.03 -14.30 16.16
C SER A 95 -13.21 -13.43 15.72
N THR A 96 -13.12 -12.12 15.80
CA THR A 96 -14.16 -11.20 15.34
C THR A 96 -14.47 -11.47 13.89
N MET A 97 -15.74 -11.75 13.58
CA MET A 97 -16.21 -11.98 12.22
C MET A 97 -16.50 -10.66 11.54
N LEU A 98 -15.91 -10.48 10.36
CA LEU A 98 -16.11 -9.29 9.52
C LEU A 98 -16.45 -9.72 8.10
N ASN A 99 -17.39 -9.01 7.51
CA ASN A 99 -17.83 -9.29 6.14
C ASN A 99 -16.84 -8.74 5.12
N ASN A 100 -16.46 -9.56 4.13
CA ASN A 100 -15.57 -9.19 3.02
C ASN A 100 -16.32 -8.57 1.83
N SER A 101 -17.48 -7.97 2.05
CA SER A 101 -18.16 -7.22 0.97
C SER A 101 -17.42 -5.92 0.64
N PRO A 102 -17.61 -5.39 -0.56
CA PRO A 102 -17.08 -4.07 -0.90
C PRO A 102 -17.63 -3.00 0.03
N LEU A 103 -16.81 -1.99 0.26
CA LEU A 103 -17.23 -0.68 0.77
C LEU A 103 -17.41 0.26 -0.40
N TYR A 104 -17.95 1.42 -0.15
CA TYR A 104 -18.14 2.46 -1.15
C TYR A 104 -17.52 3.75 -0.66
N LEU A 105 -16.69 4.33 -1.50
CA LEU A 105 -15.96 5.56 -1.24
C LEU A 105 -16.48 6.67 -2.13
N LYS A 106 -16.78 7.80 -1.52
CA LYS A 106 -17.08 9.05 -2.19
C LYS A 106 -15.82 9.93 -2.30
N GLN A 107 -15.83 10.93 -3.17
CA GLN A 107 -14.68 11.79 -3.41
C GLN A 107 -14.21 12.57 -2.17
N ASP A 108 -15.11 12.86 -1.25
CA ASP A 108 -14.83 13.49 0.05
C ASP A 108 -14.27 12.53 1.11
N MET A 109 -13.85 11.34 0.71
CA MET A 109 -13.31 10.27 1.56
C MET A 109 -14.31 9.68 2.57
N VAL A 110 -15.59 9.91 2.38
CA VAL A 110 -16.63 9.25 3.18
C VAL A 110 -16.81 7.81 2.73
N ILE A 111 -16.80 6.87 3.66
CA ILE A 111 -16.95 5.44 3.44
C ILE A 111 -18.36 5.02 3.91
N ARG A 112 -19.02 4.17 3.13
CA ARG A 112 -20.30 3.56 3.49
C ARG A 112 -20.32 2.10 3.04
N ASP A 113 -21.20 1.32 3.69
CA ASP A 113 -21.47 -0.06 3.30
C ASP A 113 -22.43 -0.15 2.10
N GLU A 114 -22.59 -1.35 1.60
CA GLU A 114 -23.49 -1.62 0.46
C GLU A 114 -24.94 -1.29 0.78
N ASP A 115 -25.40 -1.58 1.99
CA ASP A 115 -26.78 -1.35 2.39
C ASP A 115 -27.14 0.13 2.35
N TYR A 116 -26.27 0.99 2.85
CA TYR A 116 -26.45 2.43 2.75
C TYR A 116 -26.54 2.89 1.29
N CYS A 117 -25.60 2.43 0.46
CA CYS A 117 -25.56 2.84 -0.95
C CYS A 117 -26.78 2.32 -1.72
N ARG A 118 -27.23 1.11 -1.45
CA ARG A 118 -28.43 0.52 -2.04
C ARG A 118 -29.70 1.30 -1.67
N LYS A 119 -29.89 1.61 -0.39
CA LYS A 119 -31.05 2.37 0.10
C LYS A 119 -31.14 3.78 -0.49
N ASN A 120 -29.99 4.36 -0.84
CA ASN A 120 -29.91 5.71 -1.39
C ASN A 120 -29.77 5.73 -2.93
N GLY A 121 -29.98 4.62 -3.63
CA GLY A 121 -29.95 4.55 -5.09
C GLY A 121 -28.58 4.83 -5.71
N LEU A 122 -27.51 4.57 -4.98
CA LEU A 122 -26.13 4.92 -5.35
C LEU A 122 -25.37 3.73 -5.99
N MET A 123 -26.06 2.65 -6.29
CA MET A 123 -25.51 1.42 -6.85
C MET A 123 -25.64 1.36 -8.37
N GLY A 124 -24.74 0.62 -9.00
CA GLY A 124 -24.85 0.28 -10.43
C GLY A 124 -24.35 1.35 -11.40
N LEU A 125 -23.61 2.35 -10.93
CA LEU A 125 -23.01 3.34 -11.82
C LEU A 125 -21.78 2.76 -12.53
N SER A 126 -21.71 2.96 -13.85
CA SER A 126 -20.52 2.62 -14.65
C SER A 126 -19.36 3.56 -14.36
N ASP A 127 -18.12 3.14 -14.67
CA ASP A 127 -16.92 3.99 -14.52
C ASP A 127 -17.05 5.34 -15.27
N THR A 128 -17.75 5.36 -16.39
CA THR A 128 -18.01 6.58 -17.15
C THR A 128 -18.98 7.52 -16.41
N GLN A 129 -20.02 6.95 -15.80
CA GLN A 129 -20.96 7.71 -14.96
C GLN A 129 -20.28 8.22 -13.69
N LEU A 130 -19.40 7.42 -13.08
CA LEU A 130 -18.61 7.83 -11.93
C LEU A 130 -17.71 9.04 -12.22
N LYS A 131 -17.15 9.12 -13.43
CA LYS A 131 -16.36 10.29 -13.87
C LYS A 131 -17.21 11.56 -14.08
N ALA A 132 -18.44 11.38 -14.56
CA ALA A 132 -19.36 12.49 -14.81
C ALA A 132 -20.01 13.04 -13.52
N TYR A 133 -20.06 12.24 -12.46
CA TYR A 133 -20.66 12.61 -11.19
C TYR A 133 -19.61 12.58 -10.06
N PRO A 134 -18.93 13.70 -9.75
CA PRO A 134 -17.89 13.76 -8.74
C PRO A 134 -18.35 13.35 -7.33
N ASN A 135 -19.67 13.36 -7.09
CA ASN A 135 -20.28 12.93 -5.82
C ASN A 135 -20.75 11.47 -5.83
N ALA A 136 -20.48 10.71 -6.89
CA ALA A 136 -20.91 9.33 -6.99
C ALA A 136 -20.05 8.41 -6.10
N TRP A 137 -20.71 7.37 -5.58
CA TRP A 137 -20.05 6.34 -4.79
C TRP A 137 -19.45 5.29 -5.73
N ARG A 138 -18.21 4.89 -5.43
CA ARG A 138 -17.50 3.85 -6.17
C ARG A 138 -17.12 2.70 -5.24
N SER A 139 -17.16 1.47 -5.76
CA SER A 139 -16.68 0.29 -5.02
C SER A 139 -15.23 0.48 -4.62
N TRP A 140 -14.93 0.19 -3.35
CA TRP A 140 -13.62 0.38 -2.74
C TRP A 140 -13.50 -0.49 -1.47
N PRO A 141 -12.29 -0.85 -1.02
CA PRO A 141 -11.04 -0.87 -1.78
C PRO A 141 -10.95 -2.10 -2.69
N ARG A 142 -10.03 -2.10 -3.64
CA ARG A 142 -9.65 -3.33 -4.36
C ARG A 142 -8.77 -4.20 -3.48
N ASN A 143 -9.07 -5.48 -3.40
CA ASN A 143 -8.17 -6.50 -2.87
C ASN A 143 -7.10 -6.87 -3.91
N TYR A 144 -6.06 -7.59 -3.49
CA TYR A 144 -5.11 -8.19 -4.41
C TYR A 144 -5.85 -9.10 -5.41
N GLY A 145 -5.47 -9.05 -6.68
CA GLY A 145 -6.20 -9.73 -7.76
C GLY A 145 -7.36 -8.92 -8.37
N GLY A 146 -7.60 -7.69 -7.90
CA GLY A 146 -8.50 -6.73 -8.54
C GLY A 146 -9.97 -6.83 -8.16
N ASN A 147 -10.36 -7.76 -7.28
CA ASN A 147 -11.75 -7.86 -6.79
C ASN A 147 -12.02 -6.88 -5.64
N TYR A 148 -13.30 -6.63 -5.37
CA TYR A 148 -13.74 -5.74 -4.30
C TYR A 148 -14.27 -6.50 -3.06
N GLY A 149 -14.07 -7.82 -3.02
CA GLY A 149 -14.59 -8.70 -1.98
C GLY A 149 -15.61 -9.68 -2.55
N ASP A 150 -16.00 -10.65 -1.73
CA ASP A 150 -16.83 -11.81 -2.11
C ASP A 150 -18.07 -11.97 -1.21
N ASN A 151 -18.35 -11.00 -0.36
CA ASN A 151 -19.45 -10.98 0.60
C ASN A 151 -19.46 -12.18 1.57
N THR A 152 -18.29 -12.71 1.88
CA THR A 152 -18.15 -13.78 2.89
C THR A 152 -17.78 -13.21 4.24
N ASP A 153 -18.36 -13.77 5.30
CA ASP A 153 -17.93 -13.52 6.67
C ASP A 153 -16.69 -14.34 6.98
N LEU A 154 -15.68 -13.70 7.53
CA LEU A 154 -14.44 -14.39 7.92
C LEU A 154 -13.84 -13.77 9.19
N PRO A 155 -13.12 -14.57 9.98
CA PRO A 155 -12.49 -14.08 11.19
C PRO A 155 -11.33 -13.14 10.86
N LEU A 156 -11.08 -12.19 11.75
CA LEU A 156 -10.06 -11.14 11.59
C LEU A 156 -8.69 -11.67 11.18
N TRP A 157 -8.23 -12.78 11.82
CA TRP A 157 -6.95 -13.40 11.49
C TRP A 157 -6.85 -13.84 10.02
N ASN A 158 -7.96 -14.31 9.44
CA ASN A 158 -8.00 -14.73 8.03
C ASN A 158 -7.92 -13.51 7.10
N GLY A 159 -8.58 -12.41 7.47
CA GLY A 159 -8.47 -11.13 6.77
C GLY A 159 -7.03 -10.61 6.71
N LEU A 160 -6.30 -10.73 7.82
CA LEU A 160 -4.87 -10.37 7.88
C LEU A 160 -4.02 -11.33 7.05
N ALA A 161 -4.19 -12.65 7.21
CA ALA A 161 -3.41 -13.67 6.50
C ALA A 161 -3.54 -13.55 4.97
N ARG A 162 -4.74 -13.23 4.49
CA ARG A 162 -5.03 -12.98 3.06
C ARG A 162 -4.75 -11.54 2.64
N SER A 163 -4.31 -10.71 3.57
CA SER A 163 -4.05 -9.28 3.33
C SER A 163 -5.23 -8.54 2.67
N LEU A 164 -6.46 -8.82 3.09
CA LEU A 164 -7.66 -8.21 2.53
C LEU A 164 -7.75 -6.73 2.89
N ASN A 165 -7.90 -5.90 1.87
CA ASN A 165 -8.04 -4.45 2.05
C ASN A 165 -9.41 -4.10 2.64
N THR A 166 -10.46 -4.80 2.23
CA THR A 166 -11.83 -4.64 2.73
C THR A 166 -11.90 -4.82 4.24
N ILE A 167 -11.25 -5.86 4.78
CA ILE A 167 -11.21 -6.12 6.23
C ILE A 167 -10.37 -5.07 6.95
N ALA A 168 -9.19 -4.74 6.45
CA ALA A 168 -8.32 -3.76 7.09
C ALA A 168 -8.98 -2.38 7.20
N ILE A 169 -9.72 -1.95 6.18
CA ILE A 169 -10.45 -0.68 6.19
C ILE A 169 -11.62 -0.71 7.19
N ARG A 170 -12.36 -1.81 7.29
CA ARG A 170 -13.43 -1.95 8.29
C ARG A 170 -12.89 -1.82 9.71
N VAL A 171 -11.75 -2.43 10.00
CA VAL A 171 -11.10 -2.27 11.30
C VAL A 171 -10.64 -0.83 11.51
N GLY A 172 -10.04 -0.20 10.50
CA GLY A 172 -9.63 1.19 10.57
C GLY A 172 -10.80 2.17 10.77
N ASP A 173 -11.95 1.90 10.13
CA ASP A 173 -13.18 2.68 10.30
C ASP A 173 -13.72 2.56 11.73
N LEU A 174 -13.70 1.36 12.32
CA LEU A 174 -14.05 1.16 13.72
C LEU A 174 -13.13 1.95 14.66
N VAL A 175 -11.83 1.94 14.42
CA VAL A 175 -10.84 2.71 15.19
C VAL A 175 -11.09 4.21 15.04
N GLY A 176 -11.33 4.69 13.83
CA GLY A 176 -11.63 6.10 13.59
C GLY A 176 -12.96 6.57 14.17
N ALA A 177 -13.98 5.72 14.20
CA ALA A 177 -15.27 6.04 14.79
C ALA A 177 -15.24 6.08 16.35
N SER A 178 -14.18 5.54 16.94
CA SER A 178 -14.01 5.45 18.41
C SER A 178 -13.16 6.58 18.98
N ASN A 179 -12.57 7.39 18.12
CA ASN A 179 -11.77 8.57 18.44
C ASN A 179 -12.46 9.84 17.95
#